data_1b39a7f2d8f6fbb4c2a62fff31ddd5d1
#
_entry.id   1b39a7f2d8f6fbb4c2a62fff31ddd5d1
#
_cell.length_a   1.000
_cell.length_b   1.000
_cell.length_c   1.000
_cell.angle_alpha   90.00
_cell.angle_beta   90.00
_cell.angle_gamma   90.00
#
_symmetry.space_group_name_H-M   'P 1'
#
loop_
_entity.id
_entity.type
_entity.pdbx_description
1 polymer ?
#
loop_
_entity_poly.entity_id
_entity_poly.type
_entity_poly.pdbx_seq_one_letter_code
_entity_poly.pdbx_strand_id
1 'polypeptide(L)'
;MTLHFDFDEGSQGFVAGFADYPPAHEEIYELTSGHRALPPPLESQSGLFISGVNRSDDLFMFFKGSIDGLTPGASYGVEVSVEIATSTPAGCFGVGGAPGESVWIKAGVTAEEPVAVMEDSYLRMNIDIGSQSSSGTQAVVLGNVANSRPCEQSREWELKALESESTPAGITVADDGRVWLLMGADSGFESRTEVYFTRAAVTLTPSPAG
;
A
#
# COMPACT_ATOMS: atom_id res chain seq x y z
N MET A 1 -21.66 1.84 -1.64
CA MET A 1 -21.17 3.21 -1.99
C MET A 1 -19.73 3.10 -2.41
N THR A 2 -19.28 3.99 -3.32
CA THR A 2 -17.87 4.01 -3.73
C THR A 2 -17.27 5.36 -3.36
N LEU A 3 -16.10 5.33 -2.72
CA LEU A 3 -15.28 6.48 -2.37
C LEU A 3 -14.08 6.52 -3.29
N HIS A 4 -13.73 7.69 -3.80
CA HIS A 4 -12.58 7.90 -4.66
C HIS A 4 -11.62 8.88 -4.01
N PHE A 5 -10.33 8.53 -4.06
CA PHE A 5 -9.23 9.37 -3.59
C PHE A 5 -8.34 9.68 -4.80
N ASP A 6 -8.22 10.94 -5.17
CA ASP A 6 -7.30 11.40 -6.23
C ASP A 6 -6.18 12.20 -5.57
N PHE A 7 -5.00 11.60 -5.51
CA PHE A 7 -3.85 12.18 -4.85
C PHE A 7 -3.14 13.25 -5.68
N ASP A 8 -3.62 13.56 -6.88
CA ASP A 8 -3.21 14.78 -7.59
C ASP A 8 -3.69 16.04 -6.83
N GLU A 9 -4.82 15.96 -6.15
CA GLU A 9 -5.41 17.05 -5.36
C GLU A 9 -4.77 17.22 -3.96
N GLY A 10 -3.78 16.41 -3.58
CA GLY A 10 -3.11 16.47 -2.26
C GLY A 10 -3.18 15.15 -1.50
N SER A 11 -2.71 15.15 -0.26
CA SER A 11 -2.65 13.93 0.57
C SER A 11 -4.01 13.44 1.09
N GLN A 12 -5.05 14.25 1.03
CA GLN A 12 -6.42 13.94 1.46
C GLN A 12 -6.50 13.29 2.86
N GLY A 13 -5.60 13.71 3.77
CA GLY A 13 -5.54 13.20 5.14
C GLY A 13 -4.79 11.88 5.29
N PHE A 14 -4.27 11.29 4.21
CA PHE A 14 -3.43 10.10 4.30
C PHE A 14 -2.08 10.42 4.92
N VAL A 15 -1.63 9.53 5.80
CA VAL A 15 -0.34 9.60 6.48
C VAL A 15 0.46 8.32 6.22
N ALA A 16 1.78 8.49 6.08
CA ALA A 16 2.69 7.38 5.84
C ALA A 16 3.07 6.65 7.12
N GLY A 17 3.43 5.37 6.99
CA GLY A 17 4.05 4.57 8.03
C GLY A 17 4.97 3.52 7.42
N PHE A 18 5.79 2.91 8.27
CA PHE A 18 6.75 1.87 7.89
C PHE A 18 6.73 0.77 8.95
N ALA A 19 6.80 -0.47 8.51
CA ALA A 19 6.83 -1.65 9.37
C ALA A 19 7.76 -2.73 8.77
N ASP A 20 7.90 -3.83 9.50
CA ASP A 20 8.71 -5.01 9.16
C ASP A 20 10.22 -4.73 9.12
N TYR A 21 10.66 -3.82 10.00
CA TYR A 21 12.08 -3.51 10.19
C TYR A 21 12.43 -3.26 11.66
N PRO A 22 13.70 -3.45 12.08
CA PRO A 22 14.19 -3.08 13.41
C PRO A 22 14.48 -1.58 13.48
N PRO A 23 13.79 -0.77 14.31
CA PRO A 23 13.98 0.68 14.36
C PRO A 23 15.31 1.12 14.98
N ALA A 24 16.08 0.21 15.61
CA ALA A 24 17.37 0.53 16.19
C ALA A 24 18.42 1.07 15.18
N HIS A 25 18.20 0.82 13.89
CA HIS A 25 19.05 1.22 12.77
C HIS A 25 18.23 1.80 11.61
N GLU A 26 17.19 2.56 11.91
CA GLU A 26 16.26 3.12 10.93
C GLU A 26 16.98 3.93 9.83
N GLU A 27 18.09 4.58 10.16
CA GLU A 27 18.86 5.41 9.24
C GLU A 27 19.37 4.65 7.99
N ILE A 28 19.62 3.32 8.10
CA ILE A 28 20.09 2.54 6.95
C ILE A 28 18.97 2.17 5.98
N TYR A 29 17.70 2.31 6.41
CA TYR A 29 16.53 2.06 5.56
C TYR A 29 16.18 3.25 4.68
N GLU A 30 16.75 4.43 4.93
CA GLU A 30 16.56 5.65 4.14
C GLU A 30 15.07 5.93 3.84
N LEU A 31 14.23 5.74 4.87
CA LEU A 31 12.78 5.85 4.75
C LEU A 31 12.36 7.28 4.43
N THR A 32 11.53 7.46 3.42
CA THR A 32 11.01 8.78 3.03
C THR A 32 9.61 8.67 2.44
N SER A 33 8.80 9.68 2.68
CA SER A 33 7.43 9.78 2.16
C SER A 33 7.04 11.24 1.95
N GLY A 34 5.97 11.46 1.22
CA GLY A 34 5.39 12.81 1.05
C GLY A 34 4.48 12.89 -0.17
N HIS A 35 3.77 13.98 -0.29
CA HIS A 35 3.03 14.32 -1.50
C HIS A 35 3.94 15.07 -2.45
N ARG A 36 4.10 14.61 -3.70
CA ARG A 36 5.06 15.15 -4.67
C ARG A 36 4.50 15.07 -6.09
N ALA A 37 4.98 15.96 -6.98
CA ALA A 37 4.81 15.79 -8.42
C ALA A 37 5.48 14.48 -8.88
N LEU A 38 4.87 13.78 -9.83
CA LEU A 38 5.44 12.57 -10.41
C LEU A 38 6.63 12.93 -11.31
N PRO A 39 7.58 12.00 -11.47
CA PRO A 39 8.69 12.20 -12.43
C PRO A 39 8.21 12.13 -13.89
N PRO A 40 9.02 12.68 -14.84
CA PRO A 40 8.72 12.54 -16.26
C PRO A 40 8.51 11.08 -16.72
N PRO A 41 7.58 10.82 -17.64
CA PRO A 41 6.75 11.76 -18.40
C PRO A 41 5.42 12.13 -17.72
N LEU A 42 5.25 11.87 -16.41
CA LEU A 42 4.01 12.01 -15.66
C LEU A 42 3.97 13.30 -14.81
N GLU A 43 4.87 14.24 -15.05
CA GLU A 43 5.11 15.45 -14.23
C GLU A 43 3.92 16.43 -14.13
N SER A 44 2.90 16.22 -14.94
CA SER A 44 1.63 16.98 -14.85
C SER A 44 0.70 16.49 -13.73
N GLN A 45 1.04 15.39 -13.07
CA GLN A 45 0.29 14.78 -11.97
C GLN A 45 1.14 14.75 -10.70
N SER A 46 0.47 14.61 -9.57
CA SER A 46 1.07 14.42 -8.25
C SER A 46 0.58 13.11 -7.61
N GLY A 47 1.22 12.70 -6.53
CA GLY A 47 0.83 11.49 -5.81
C GLY A 47 1.50 11.37 -4.44
N LEU A 48 1.09 10.39 -3.69
CA LEU A 48 1.69 10.01 -2.42
C LEU A 48 2.94 9.17 -2.68
N PHE A 49 4.10 9.76 -2.51
CA PHE A 49 5.40 9.12 -2.68
C PHE A 49 5.81 8.37 -1.41
N ILE A 50 6.31 7.16 -1.56
CA ILE A 50 6.97 6.42 -0.48
C ILE A 50 8.18 5.67 -1.03
N SER A 51 9.26 5.64 -0.23
CA SER A 51 10.49 4.94 -0.59
C SER A 51 11.22 4.47 0.66
N GLY A 52 11.93 3.36 0.50
CA GLY A 52 12.83 2.81 1.51
C GLY A 52 13.82 1.83 0.89
N VAL A 53 14.90 1.57 1.61
CA VAL A 53 15.88 0.53 1.27
C VAL A 53 15.65 -0.65 2.20
N ASN A 54 15.14 -1.76 1.68
CA ASN A 54 14.97 -2.97 2.47
C ASN A 54 16.34 -3.54 2.90
N ARG A 55 16.52 -3.76 4.20
CA ARG A 55 17.74 -4.28 4.85
C ARG A 55 17.43 -5.42 5.83
N SER A 56 16.18 -5.88 5.88
CA SER A 56 15.67 -6.86 6.84
C SER A 56 14.93 -8.03 6.19
N ASP A 57 15.14 -8.25 4.88
CA ASP A 57 14.42 -9.28 4.09
C ASP A 57 12.94 -8.93 3.84
N ASP A 58 12.38 -8.08 4.67
CA ASP A 58 11.01 -7.60 4.59
C ASP A 58 10.94 -6.11 4.98
N LEU A 59 10.19 -5.32 4.23
CA LEU A 59 9.93 -3.90 4.54
C LEU A 59 8.55 -3.52 4.01
N PHE A 60 7.64 -3.22 4.93
CA PHE A 60 6.32 -2.73 4.57
C PHE A 60 6.26 -1.20 4.69
N MET A 61 5.99 -0.54 3.57
CA MET A 61 5.86 0.92 3.44
C MET A 61 4.41 1.24 3.07
N PHE A 62 3.70 2.03 3.86
CA PHE A 62 2.27 2.20 3.68
C PHE A 62 1.77 3.62 3.88
N PHE A 63 0.59 3.88 3.34
CA PHE A 63 -0.27 5.01 3.68
C PHE A 63 -1.57 4.50 4.30
N LYS A 64 -2.10 5.26 5.25
CA LYS A 64 -3.43 5.04 5.84
C LYS A 64 -4.24 6.32 5.85
N GLY A 65 -5.54 6.19 5.65
CA GLY A 65 -6.50 7.31 5.73
C GLY A 65 -7.81 6.85 6.34
N SER A 66 -8.46 7.72 7.13
CA SER A 66 -9.76 7.41 7.73
C SER A 66 -10.91 7.61 6.74
N ILE A 67 -11.93 6.78 6.87
CA ILE A 67 -13.23 6.92 6.23
C ILE A 67 -14.25 7.03 7.35
N ASP A 68 -14.86 8.22 7.47
CA ASP A 68 -15.77 8.56 8.55
C ASP A 68 -17.25 8.58 8.08
N GLY A 69 -18.18 8.63 9.03
CA GLY A 69 -19.61 8.81 8.77
C GLY A 69 -20.35 7.54 8.35
N LEU A 70 -19.77 6.38 8.60
CA LEU A 70 -20.43 5.08 8.43
C LEU A 70 -21.36 4.79 9.62
N THR A 71 -22.32 3.89 9.42
CA THR A 71 -23.20 3.44 10.51
C THR A 71 -22.45 2.53 11.47
N PRO A 72 -22.30 2.88 12.77
CA PRO A 72 -21.68 1.99 13.75
C PRO A 72 -22.32 0.61 13.78
N GLY A 73 -21.51 -0.43 13.88
CA GLY A 73 -21.95 -1.83 13.91
C GLY A 73 -22.47 -2.38 12.59
N ALA A 74 -22.60 -1.56 11.55
CA ALA A 74 -22.97 -2.06 10.22
C ALA A 74 -21.83 -2.87 9.60
N SER A 75 -22.18 -3.92 8.84
CA SER A 75 -21.21 -4.74 8.12
C SER A 75 -21.26 -4.47 6.62
N TYR A 76 -20.08 -4.43 5.99
CA TYR A 76 -19.92 -4.19 4.56
C TYR A 76 -18.99 -5.22 3.92
N GLY A 77 -19.32 -5.65 2.72
CA GLY A 77 -18.33 -6.21 1.80
C GLY A 77 -17.45 -5.09 1.27
N VAL A 78 -16.16 -5.37 1.06
CA VAL A 78 -15.15 -4.39 0.69
C VAL A 78 -14.48 -4.78 -0.61
N GLU A 79 -14.36 -3.83 -1.54
CA GLU A 79 -13.50 -3.93 -2.71
C GLU A 79 -12.57 -2.72 -2.73
N VAL A 80 -11.29 -2.95 -3.02
CA VAL A 80 -10.28 -1.89 -3.08
C VAL A 80 -9.54 -1.97 -4.41
N SER A 81 -9.35 -0.82 -5.03
CA SER A 81 -8.43 -0.65 -6.15
C SER A 81 -7.48 0.50 -5.89
N VAL A 82 -6.27 0.40 -6.41
CA VAL A 82 -5.27 1.48 -6.35
C VAL A 82 -4.63 1.67 -7.73
N GLU A 83 -4.25 2.90 -8.02
CA GLU A 83 -3.38 3.21 -9.15
C GLU A 83 -2.04 3.69 -8.59
N ILE A 84 -0.97 3.12 -9.10
CA ILE A 84 0.39 3.50 -8.75
C ILE A 84 1.14 4.05 -9.96
N ALA A 85 2.16 4.88 -9.71
CA ALA A 85 3.19 5.16 -10.69
C ALA A 85 4.47 4.43 -10.27
N THR A 86 5.06 3.70 -11.20
CA THR A 86 6.26 2.88 -11.00
C THR A 86 7.20 2.98 -12.20
N SER A 87 8.51 2.95 -11.95
CA SER A 87 9.53 2.89 -13.00
C SER A 87 10.33 1.57 -12.98
N THR A 88 9.86 0.58 -12.22
CA THR A 88 10.57 -0.68 -12.03
C THR A 88 10.22 -1.66 -13.15
N PRO A 89 11.19 -2.04 -14.02
CA PRO A 89 10.91 -2.95 -15.13
C PRO A 89 10.63 -4.38 -14.66
N ALA A 90 9.89 -5.13 -15.49
CA ALA A 90 9.64 -6.56 -15.29
C ALA A 90 10.85 -7.42 -15.68
N GLY A 91 10.98 -8.59 -15.03
CA GLY A 91 11.98 -9.61 -15.37
C GLY A 91 13.41 -9.28 -14.95
N CYS A 92 13.61 -8.31 -14.06
CA CYS A 92 14.93 -7.99 -13.51
C CYS A 92 15.30 -8.94 -12.37
N PHE A 93 16.61 -9.18 -12.20
CA PHE A 93 17.14 -9.90 -11.06
C PHE A 93 17.62 -8.92 -9.98
N GLY A 94 17.47 -9.32 -8.71
CA GLY A 94 17.90 -8.53 -7.55
C GLY A 94 18.25 -9.41 -6.36
N VAL A 95 18.79 -8.79 -5.32
CA VAL A 95 19.08 -9.47 -4.04
C VAL A 95 17.76 -9.56 -3.25
N GLY A 96 17.53 -10.69 -2.59
CA GLY A 96 16.29 -11.01 -1.88
C GLY A 96 15.12 -11.34 -2.81
N GLY A 97 15.09 -10.74 -4.02
CA GLY A 97 14.04 -10.96 -5.01
C GLY A 97 14.16 -10.03 -6.22
N ALA A 98 13.26 -10.19 -7.18
CA ALA A 98 13.17 -9.31 -8.34
C ALA A 98 12.67 -7.91 -7.91
N PRO A 99 13.27 -6.81 -8.39
CA PRO A 99 12.87 -5.46 -7.97
C PRO A 99 11.41 -5.10 -8.30
N GLY A 100 10.83 -5.71 -9.32
CA GLY A 100 9.44 -5.49 -9.71
C GLY A 100 8.48 -6.50 -9.07
N GLU A 101 8.75 -7.76 -9.25
CA GLU A 101 7.86 -8.86 -8.92
C GLU A 101 7.88 -9.25 -7.45
N SER A 102 8.96 -8.90 -6.71
CA SER A 102 9.07 -9.17 -5.27
C SER A 102 8.75 -7.94 -4.39
N VAL A 103 8.09 -6.94 -4.96
CA VAL A 103 7.51 -5.82 -4.23
C VAL A 103 6.00 -5.82 -4.48
N TRP A 104 5.24 -6.18 -3.45
CA TRP A 104 3.82 -6.45 -3.56
C TRP A 104 3.00 -5.26 -3.09
N ILE A 105 2.05 -4.81 -3.91
CA ILE A 105 1.09 -3.78 -3.51
C ILE A 105 -0.05 -4.45 -2.78
N LYS A 106 -0.31 -4.00 -1.57
CA LYS A 106 -1.36 -4.48 -0.69
C LYS A 106 -2.33 -3.36 -0.34
N ALA A 107 -3.59 -3.69 -0.19
CA ALA A 107 -4.59 -2.77 0.34
C ALA A 107 -5.67 -3.50 1.12
N GLY A 108 -6.34 -2.77 2.00
CA GLY A 108 -7.45 -3.28 2.80
C GLY A 108 -8.16 -2.19 3.57
N VAL A 109 -9.32 -2.52 4.11
CA VAL A 109 -10.10 -1.64 4.98
C VAL A 109 -10.26 -2.31 6.35
N THR A 110 -9.93 -1.59 7.42
CA THR A 110 -9.94 -2.12 8.79
C THR A 110 -10.77 -1.26 9.73
N ALA A 111 -11.36 -1.87 10.76
CA ALA A 111 -12.09 -1.15 11.81
C ALA A 111 -11.14 -0.44 12.78
N GLU A 112 -9.98 -1.03 13.03
CA GLU A 112 -8.93 -0.43 13.84
C GLU A 112 -7.92 0.35 12.99
N GLU A 113 -7.31 1.36 13.59
CA GLU A 113 -6.28 2.14 12.92
C GLU A 113 -5.03 1.28 12.64
N PRO A 114 -4.60 1.16 11.36
CA PRO A 114 -3.35 0.47 11.03
C PRO A 114 -2.15 1.24 11.58
N VAL A 115 -1.37 0.60 12.45
CA VAL A 115 -0.16 1.20 13.03
C VAL A 115 0.96 0.16 13.13
N ALA A 116 2.20 0.63 13.00
CA ALA A 116 3.37 -0.17 13.32
C ALA A 116 3.56 -0.17 14.84
N VAL A 117 3.67 -1.35 15.44
CA VAL A 117 3.86 -1.57 16.88
C VAL A 117 5.13 -2.36 17.12
N MET A 118 5.74 -2.15 18.28
CA MET A 118 6.97 -2.87 18.69
C MET A 118 6.64 -4.30 19.07
N GLU A 119 7.25 -5.26 18.39
CA GLU A 119 7.20 -6.69 18.69
C GLU A 119 8.61 -7.27 18.56
N ASP A 120 9.16 -7.82 19.63
CA ASP A 120 10.48 -8.49 19.66
C ASP A 120 11.63 -7.72 18.96
N SER A 121 11.75 -6.42 19.14
CA SER A 121 12.73 -5.54 18.50
C SER A 121 12.48 -5.17 17.03
N TYR A 122 11.34 -5.54 16.47
CA TYR A 122 10.86 -5.09 15.16
C TYR A 122 9.62 -4.23 15.30
N LEU A 123 9.42 -3.32 14.36
CA LEU A 123 8.12 -2.72 14.13
C LEU A 123 7.30 -3.67 13.24
N ARG A 124 6.13 -4.09 13.72
CA ARG A 124 5.19 -4.94 12.99
C ARG A 124 3.83 -4.26 12.87
N MET A 125 3.08 -4.61 11.84
CA MET A 125 1.69 -4.12 11.74
C MET A 125 0.83 -4.74 12.84
N ASN A 126 -0.04 -3.92 13.47
CA ASN A 126 -1.04 -4.39 14.42
C ASN A 126 -2.20 -5.15 13.77
N ILE A 127 -2.27 -5.16 12.46
CA ILE A 127 -3.28 -5.83 11.64
C ILE A 127 -2.63 -6.92 10.78
N ASP A 128 -3.42 -7.92 10.38
CA ASP A 128 -2.93 -9.00 9.50
C ASP A 128 -2.91 -8.55 8.03
N ILE A 129 -1.72 -8.20 7.55
CA ILE A 129 -1.45 -7.86 6.16
C ILE A 129 -0.91 -9.06 5.34
N GLY A 130 -0.72 -10.23 5.98
CA GLY A 130 0.05 -11.33 5.38
C GLY A 130 1.54 -11.00 5.28
N SER A 131 2.28 -11.73 4.47
CA SER A 131 3.72 -11.52 4.25
C SER A 131 4.03 -11.58 2.76
N GLN A 132 4.66 -10.57 2.25
CA GLN A 132 5.09 -10.45 0.85
C GLN A 132 3.96 -10.85 -0.14
N SER A 133 4.13 -11.93 -0.91
CA SER A 133 3.15 -12.41 -1.90
C SER A 133 1.86 -12.98 -1.29
N SER A 134 1.81 -13.15 0.03
CA SER A 134 0.65 -13.73 0.70
C SER A 134 -0.27 -12.63 1.24
N SER A 135 -1.56 -12.73 0.91
CA SER A 135 -2.60 -11.88 1.52
C SER A 135 -2.81 -12.24 2.98
N GLY A 136 -3.07 -11.23 3.80
CA GLY A 136 -3.63 -11.39 5.13
C GLY A 136 -5.15 -11.37 5.13
N THR A 137 -5.74 -11.38 6.30
CA THR A 137 -7.19 -11.28 6.49
C THR A 137 -7.71 -9.84 6.43
N GLN A 138 -6.85 -8.84 6.69
CA GLN A 138 -7.22 -7.43 6.77
C GLN A 138 -6.63 -6.59 5.64
N ALA A 139 -5.61 -7.10 4.93
CA ALA A 139 -5.14 -6.53 3.67
C ALA A 139 -4.77 -7.64 2.70
N VAL A 140 -5.05 -7.41 1.43
CA VAL A 140 -4.83 -8.39 0.35
C VAL A 140 -3.84 -7.86 -0.66
N VAL A 141 -3.15 -8.78 -1.33
CA VAL A 141 -2.28 -8.47 -2.47
C VAL A 141 -3.13 -8.09 -3.67
N LEU A 142 -2.85 -6.92 -4.26
CA LEU A 142 -3.47 -6.44 -5.50
C LEU A 142 -2.60 -6.73 -6.72
N GLY A 143 -1.30 -6.94 -6.52
CA GLY A 143 -0.32 -7.18 -7.57
C GLY A 143 1.07 -6.74 -7.12
N ASN A 144 1.95 -6.44 -8.06
CA ASN A 144 3.33 -6.01 -7.78
C ASN A 144 3.68 -4.69 -8.49
N VAL A 145 4.87 -4.15 -8.23
CA VAL A 145 5.29 -2.87 -8.80
C VAL A 145 5.94 -2.98 -10.17
N ALA A 146 6.14 -4.17 -10.74
CA ALA A 146 6.70 -4.30 -12.09
C ALA A 146 5.83 -3.58 -13.12
N ASN A 147 6.45 -2.72 -13.96
CA ASN A 147 5.77 -2.04 -15.04
C ASN A 147 5.72 -2.90 -16.33
N SER A 148 5.30 -2.32 -17.44
CA SER A 148 5.14 -3.05 -18.71
C SER A 148 6.47 -3.28 -19.46
N ARG A 149 7.57 -2.66 -19.01
CA ARG A 149 8.86 -2.69 -19.69
C ARG A 149 9.72 -3.86 -19.26
N PRO A 150 10.40 -4.55 -20.19
CA PRO A 150 11.39 -5.56 -19.81
C PRO A 150 12.67 -4.91 -19.25
N CYS A 151 13.44 -5.67 -18.48
CA CYS A 151 14.60 -5.20 -17.73
C CYS A 151 15.72 -4.58 -18.58
N GLU A 152 15.84 -4.96 -19.85
CA GLU A 152 16.86 -4.48 -20.77
C GLU A 152 16.56 -3.06 -21.30
N GLN A 153 15.35 -2.55 -21.06
CA GLN A 153 14.96 -1.20 -21.50
C GLN A 153 15.25 -0.14 -20.42
N SER A 154 15.31 1.12 -20.84
CA SER A 154 15.44 2.24 -19.93
C SER A 154 14.23 2.31 -18.99
N ARG A 155 14.48 2.62 -17.74
CA ARG A 155 13.43 2.88 -16.74
C ARG A 155 12.62 4.10 -17.18
N GLU A 156 11.31 3.97 -17.13
CA GLU A 156 10.37 5.04 -17.40
C GLU A 156 9.18 4.87 -16.46
N TRP A 157 8.65 5.98 -15.97
CA TRP A 157 7.50 5.97 -15.08
C TRP A 157 6.22 5.71 -15.87
N GLU A 158 5.43 4.75 -15.38
CA GLU A 158 4.15 4.35 -15.95
C GLU A 158 3.09 4.29 -14.85
N LEU A 159 1.85 4.63 -15.19
CA LEU A 159 0.70 4.37 -14.34
C LEU A 159 0.30 2.89 -14.45
N LYS A 160 -0.02 2.28 -13.31
CA LYS A 160 -0.47 0.90 -13.21
C LYS A 160 -1.68 0.82 -12.29
N ALA A 161 -2.81 0.42 -12.84
CA ALA A 161 -4.01 0.10 -12.05
C ALA A 161 -3.90 -1.32 -11.50
N LEU A 162 -4.28 -1.48 -10.24
CA LEU A 162 -4.27 -2.73 -9.49
C LEU A 162 -5.60 -2.88 -8.74
N GLU A 163 -6.16 -4.05 -8.79
CA GLU A 163 -7.41 -4.38 -8.10
C GLU A 163 -7.33 -5.79 -7.52
N SER A 164 -8.08 -6.06 -6.48
CA SER A 164 -8.10 -7.39 -5.89
C SER A 164 -8.85 -8.38 -6.78
N GLU A 165 -8.23 -9.52 -7.05
CA GLU A 165 -8.89 -10.68 -7.64
C GLU A 165 -9.80 -11.41 -6.64
N SER A 166 -9.57 -11.22 -5.34
CA SER A 166 -10.35 -11.77 -4.24
C SER A 166 -11.05 -10.64 -3.49
N THR A 167 -12.33 -10.83 -3.18
CA THR A 167 -13.04 -9.90 -2.28
C THR A 167 -12.36 -9.92 -0.92
N PRO A 168 -11.83 -8.80 -0.42
CA PRO A 168 -11.33 -8.74 0.96
C PRO A 168 -12.40 -9.17 1.96
N ALA A 169 -12.01 -9.69 3.12
CA ALA A 169 -12.94 -10.00 4.18
C ALA A 169 -13.81 -8.77 4.47
N GLY A 170 -15.11 -9.00 4.66
CA GLY A 170 -16.04 -7.93 5.03
C GLY A 170 -15.63 -7.26 6.33
N ILE A 171 -16.03 -6.00 6.51
CA ILE A 171 -15.70 -5.22 7.70
C ILE A 171 -16.96 -4.90 8.49
N THR A 172 -16.86 -4.91 9.82
CA THR A 172 -17.85 -4.33 10.73
C THR A 172 -17.32 -3.00 11.24
N VAL A 173 -18.11 -1.95 11.05
CA VAL A 173 -17.74 -0.57 11.41
C VAL A 173 -17.64 -0.44 12.93
N ALA A 174 -16.58 0.22 13.41
CA ALA A 174 -16.38 0.52 14.81
C ALA A 174 -17.47 1.47 15.38
N ASP A 175 -17.57 1.57 16.72
CA ASP A 175 -18.59 2.36 17.42
C ASP A 175 -18.52 3.86 17.09
N ASP A 176 -17.38 4.37 16.64
CA ASP A 176 -17.19 5.76 16.25
C ASP A 176 -17.63 6.06 14.79
N GLY A 177 -18.12 5.05 14.08
CA GLY A 177 -18.55 5.21 12.68
C GLY A 177 -17.41 5.34 11.67
N ARG A 178 -16.20 4.91 12.05
CA ARG A 178 -14.96 5.02 11.28
C ARG A 178 -14.43 3.66 10.84
N VAL A 179 -13.79 3.67 9.68
CA VAL A 179 -12.90 2.60 9.20
C VAL A 179 -11.65 3.23 8.60
N TRP A 180 -10.63 2.44 8.36
CA TRP A 180 -9.36 2.90 7.83
C TRP A 180 -9.03 2.19 6.51
N LEU A 181 -8.71 2.95 5.48
CA LEU A 181 -8.07 2.43 4.27
C LEU A 181 -6.57 2.36 4.50
N LEU A 182 -6.00 1.17 4.30
CA LEU A 182 -4.57 0.93 4.20
C LEU A 182 -4.22 0.61 2.74
N MET A 183 -3.11 1.17 2.25
CA MET A 183 -2.47 0.78 1.00
C MET A 183 -0.96 0.88 1.15
N GLY A 184 -0.20 -0.09 0.64
CA GLY A 184 1.24 -0.12 0.86
C GLY A 184 1.98 -1.01 -0.12
N ALA A 185 3.31 -0.93 -0.06
CA ALA A 185 4.26 -1.76 -0.80
C ALA A 185 5.03 -2.64 0.20
N ASP A 186 4.89 -3.94 0.05
CA ASP A 186 5.54 -4.96 0.85
C ASP A 186 6.71 -5.54 0.05
N SER A 187 7.93 -5.21 0.48
CA SER A 187 9.14 -5.44 -0.31
C SER A 187 9.98 -6.59 0.25
N GLY A 188 10.05 -7.69 -0.52
CA GLY A 188 11.09 -8.72 -0.37
C GLY A 188 12.35 -8.43 -1.19
N PHE A 189 12.39 -7.34 -1.97
CA PHE A 189 13.58 -6.92 -2.71
C PHE A 189 14.53 -6.14 -1.78
N GLU A 190 15.74 -6.67 -1.55
CA GLU A 190 16.73 -6.12 -0.63
C GLU A 190 17.51 -4.93 -1.23
N SER A 191 16.81 -3.91 -1.67
CA SER A 191 17.38 -2.64 -2.13
C SER A 191 16.31 -1.54 -2.07
N ARG A 192 16.55 -0.44 -2.79
CA ARG A 192 15.64 0.69 -2.83
C ARG A 192 14.38 0.37 -3.62
N THR A 193 13.23 0.57 -2.99
CA THR A 193 11.92 0.60 -3.61
C THR A 193 11.39 2.04 -3.58
N GLU A 194 10.82 2.49 -4.69
CA GLU A 194 10.16 3.78 -4.84
C GLU A 194 8.84 3.59 -5.58
N VAL A 195 7.76 4.14 -5.04
CA VAL A 195 6.44 4.07 -5.65
C VAL A 195 5.64 5.33 -5.31
N TYR A 196 4.77 5.75 -6.23
CA TYR A 196 3.74 6.75 -5.96
C TYR A 196 2.37 6.05 -5.99
N PHE A 197 1.52 6.37 -5.04
CA PHE A 197 0.08 6.09 -5.13
C PHE A 197 -0.59 7.33 -5.71
N THR A 198 -1.25 7.17 -6.86
CA THR A 198 -1.88 8.28 -7.58
C THR A 198 -3.38 8.34 -7.35
N ARG A 199 -4.03 7.18 -7.21
CA ARG A 199 -5.46 7.06 -6.91
C ARG A 199 -5.74 5.85 -6.05
N ALA A 200 -6.85 5.91 -5.32
CA ALA A 200 -7.46 4.75 -4.68
C ALA A 200 -8.98 4.83 -4.79
N ALA A 201 -9.64 3.67 -4.81
CA ALA A 201 -11.08 3.59 -4.67
C ALA A 201 -11.47 2.48 -3.71
N VAL A 202 -12.49 2.74 -2.89
CA VAL A 202 -13.07 1.77 -1.96
C VAL A 202 -14.55 1.67 -2.24
N THR A 203 -15.03 0.47 -2.56
CA THR A 203 -16.46 0.17 -2.67
C THR A 203 -16.92 -0.61 -1.44
N LEU A 204 -17.87 -0.02 -0.72
CA LEU A 204 -18.52 -0.61 0.45
C LEU A 204 -19.92 -1.04 0.07
N THR A 205 -20.16 -2.35 0.10
CA THR A 205 -21.48 -2.97 -0.18
C THR A 205 -22.08 -3.48 1.13
N PRO A 206 -23.26 -2.96 1.59
CA PRO A 206 -23.86 -3.42 2.82
C PRO A 206 -24.06 -4.93 2.80
N SER A 207 -23.62 -5.61 3.85
CA SER A 207 -23.92 -7.01 4.06
C SER A 207 -25.33 -7.16 4.66
N PRO A 208 -26.10 -8.17 4.30
CA PRO A 208 -27.37 -8.46 4.94
C PRO A 208 -27.17 -8.61 6.46
N ALA A 209 -28.06 -8.01 7.26
CA ALA A 209 -28.07 -8.30 8.70
C ALA A 209 -28.34 -9.80 8.88
N GLY A 210 -27.45 -10.50 9.56
CA GLY A 210 -27.61 -11.91 9.89
C GLY A 210 -28.72 -12.14 10.92
#